data_8ab724f248fcf9a58888eb422965a150
#
_entry.id   8ab724f248fcf9a58888eb422965a150
#
_cell.length_a   1.000
_cell.length_b   1.000
_cell.length_c   1.000
_cell.angle_alpha   90.00
_cell.angle_beta   90.00
_cell.angle_gamma   90.00
#
_symmetry.space_group_name_H-M   'P 1'
#
loop_
_entity.id
_entity.type
_entity.pdbx_description
1 polymer ?
#
loop_
_entity_poly.entity_id
_entity_poly.type
_entity_poly.pdbx_seq_one_letter_code
_entity_poly.pdbx_strand_id
1 'polypeptide(L)'
;MSYPSDAKTVDTHSALVSDFLAGFSILDQDDQNSGIAGHLTARIKDSEQVLGHQYGLAFDEVDKHAVRLTDFDLREAAQGQVSPSLAFHIALYRARPDIGAIVHTHPDQVIAFSAANGQFTPVFQSALMLHDQVVHYKDYDGIVESESLGEKFARHLGDRQILLLKNHGLISVGRSVRHAVCAAVIFHQNCRIQMEAMKAGSVQGFSEAADDLDTFLQASAFLNQDHIIDMRWDQLVRRALA
;
A
#
# COMPACT_ATOMS: atom_id res chain seq x y z
N MET A 1 -8.41 20.89 17.35
CA MET A 1 -8.81 21.94 16.38
C MET A 1 -9.38 21.22 15.17
N SER A 2 -10.66 21.45 14.82
CA SER A 2 -11.22 20.84 13.61
C SER A 2 -10.83 21.70 12.41
N TYR A 3 -10.03 21.14 11.50
CA TYR A 3 -9.75 21.78 10.21
C TYR A 3 -10.95 21.60 9.28
N PRO A 4 -11.33 22.60 8.47
CA PRO A 4 -12.42 22.45 7.52
C PRO A 4 -12.06 21.35 6.52
N SER A 5 -12.98 20.40 6.31
CA SER A 5 -12.87 19.45 5.21
C SER A 5 -12.86 20.20 3.88
N ASP A 6 -12.06 19.74 2.91
CA ASP A 6 -12.11 20.25 1.54
C ASP A 6 -13.37 19.74 0.83
N ALA A 7 -14.55 20.24 1.28
CA ALA A 7 -15.85 19.81 0.77
C ALA A 7 -15.92 19.88 -0.76
N LYS A 8 -15.27 20.89 -1.35
CA LYS A 8 -15.20 21.08 -2.80
C LYS A 8 -14.39 19.96 -3.49
N THR A 9 -13.33 19.46 -2.87
CA THR A 9 -12.52 18.35 -3.37
C THR A 9 -13.29 17.04 -3.32
N VAL A 10 -14.05 16.79 -2.25
CA VAL A 10 -14.88 15.59 -2.09
C VAL A 10 -15.91 15.51 -3.22
N ASP A 11 -16.58 16.62 -3.55
CA ASP A 11 -17.59 16.65 -4.62
C ASP A 11 -16.97 16.49 -6.01
N THR A 12 -15.83 17.13 -6.28
CA THR A 12 -15.17 17.12 -7.60
C THR A 12 -14.57 15.74 -7.93
N HIS A 13 -14.10 14.98 -6.94
CA HIS A 13 -13.41 13.70 -7.09
C HIS A 13 -14.16 12.54 -6.42
N SER A 14 -15.48 12.57 -6.43
CA SER A 14 -16.33 11.66 -5.64
C SER A 14 -16.01 10.18 -5.78
N ALA A 15 -15.73 9.70 -6.99
CA ALA A 15 -15.36 8.29 -7.22
C ALA A 15 -14.00 7.94 -6.58
N LEU A 16 -12.99 8.81 -6.75
CA LEU A 16 -11.67 8.60 -6.14
C LEU A 16 -11.75 8.68 -4.61
N VAL A 17 -12.52 9.62 -4.07
CA VAL A 17 -12.76 9.76 -2.63
C VAL A 17 -13.49 8.54 -2.07
N SER A 18 -14.45 7.98 -2.80
CA SER A 18 -15.14 6.75 -2.40
C SER A 18 -14.17 5.58 -2.29
N ASP A 19 -13.33 5.35 -3.31
CA ASP A 19 -12.30 4.30 -3.26
C ASP A 19 -11.28 4.59 -2.15
N PHE A 20 -10.89 5.84 -1.96
CA PHE A 20 -9.93 6.26 -0.93
C PHE A 20 -10.44 5.93 0.49
N LEU A 21 -11.69 6.26 0.80
CA LEU A 21 -12.31 5.95 2.10
C LEU A 21 -12.52 4.45 2.30
N ALA A 22 -12.99 3.75 1.26
CA ALA A 22 -13.11 2.29 1.32
C ALA A 22 -11.75 1.61 1.55
N GLY A 23 -10.67 2.18 1.01
CA GLY A 23 -9.30 1.71 1.23
C GLY A 23 -8.91 1.69 2.70
N PHE A 24 -9.23 2.73 3.47
CA PHE A 24 -8.99 2.77 4.92
C PHE A 24 -9.78 1.67 5.66
N SER A 25 -11.07 1.54 5.35
CA SER A 25 -11.91 0.51 5.97
C SER A 25 -11.42 -0.90 5.67
N ILE A 26 -10.93 -1.16 4.45
CA ILE A 26 -10.35 -2.46 4.06
C ILE A 26 -9.06 -2.72 4.83
N LEU A 27 -8.16 -1.74 4.90
CA LEU A 27 -6.87 -1.88 5.57
C LEU A 27 -7.05 -2.06 7.08
N ASP A 28 -8.00 -1.34 7.69
CA ASP A 28 -8.35 -1.52 9.09
C ASP A 28 -8.86 -2.95 9.37
N GLN A 29 -9.81 -3.42 8.58
CA GLN A 29 -10.35 -4.78 8.73
C GLN A 29 -9.32 -5.89 8.45
N ASP A 30 -8.29 -5.61 7.66
CA ASP A 30 -7.19 -6.54 7.36
C ASP A 30 -6.05 -6.45 8.40
N ASP A 31 -6.30 -5.94 9.60
CA ASP A 31 -5.29 -5.76 10.67
C ASP A 31 -4.07 -4.93 10.23
N GLN A 32 -4.26 -3.99 9.30
CA GLN A 32 -3.23 -3.07 8.82
C GLN A 32 -3.36 -1.66 9.39
N ASN A 33 -4.28 -1.44 10.33
CA ASN A 33 -4.39 -0.17 11.05
C ASN A 33 -3.11 0.07 11.87
N SER A 34 -2.39 1.11 11.53
CA SER A 34 -1.08 1.44 12.10
C SER A 34 -1.16 2.62 13.07
N GLY A 35 -2.35 2.86 13.65
CA GLY A 35 -2.60 4.04 14.45
C GLY A 35 -2.33 5.30 13.64
N ILE A 36 -1.64 6.27 14.23
CA ILE A 36 -1.34 7.55 13.58
C ILE A 36 -0.18 7.49 12.57
N ALA A 37 0.47 6.33 12.40
CA ALA A 37 1.66 6.18 11.59
C ALA A 37 1.39 5.53 10.21
N GLY A 38 0.18 5.04 9.96
CA GLY A 38 -0.21 4.49 8.67
C GLY A 38 -0.64 5.58 7.67
N HIS A 39 -0.40 5.35 6.40
CA HIS A 39 -0.74 6.30 5.34
C HIS A 39 -1.36 5.60 4.13
N LEU A 40 -2.42 6.21 3.60
CA LEU A 40 -2.90 5.99 2.25
C LEU A 40 -2.91 7.34 1.54
N THR A 41 -2.38 7.39 0.32
CA THR A 41 -2.52 8.55 -0.56
C THR A 41 -3.03 8.13 -1.92
N ALA A 42 -3.71 9.06 -2.62
CA ALA A 42 -4.18 8.84 -3.97
C ALA A 42 -3.90 10.08 -4.83
N ARG A 43 -3.21 9.89 -5.97
CA ARG A 43 -2.88 10.99 -6.89
C ARG A 43 -4.14 11.48 -7.61
N ILE A 44 -4.30 12.78 -7.69
CA ILE A 44 -5.25 13.39 -8.61
C ILE A 44 -4.67 13.32 -10.03
N LYS A 45 -5.43 12.73 -10.93
CA LYS A 45 -5.00 12.54 -12.32
C LYS A 45 -4.57 13.84 -12.97
N ASP A 46 -3.46 13.80 -13.71
CA ASP A 46 -2.90 14.92 -14.48
C ASP A 46 -2.59 16.18 -13.62
N SER A 47 -2.25 15.97 -12.35
CA SER A 47 -1.88 17.04 -11.43
C SER A 47 -0.73 16.67 -10.50
N GLU A 48 -0.16 17.66 -9.82
CA GLU A 48 0.80 17.49 -8.72
C GLU A 48 0.08 17.58 -7.36
N GLN A 49 -1.09 16.94 -7.26
CA GLN A 49 -1.90 16.89 -6.04
C GLN A 49 -2.23 15.45 -5.67
N VAL A 50 -2.37 15.20 -4.38
CA VAL A 50 -2.78 13.92 -3.81
C VAL A 50 -3.84 14.11 -2.74
N LEU A 51 -4.72 13.13 -2.63
CA LEU A 51 -5.53 12.94 -1.42
C LEU A 51 -4.64 12.31 -0.35
N GLY A 52 -4.76 12.82 0.86
CA GLY A 52 -4.26 12.25 2.10
C GLY A 52 -5.38 12.31 3.14
N HIS A 53 -5.08 11.92 4.36
CA HIS A 53 -6.01 12.05 5.48
C HIS A 53 -5.45 12.99 6.55
N GLN A 54 -6.33 13.49 7.40
CA GLN A 54 -5.97 14.35 8.51
C GLN A 54 -4.94 13.68 9.41
N TYR A 55 -3.86 14.37 9.68
CA TYR A 55 -2.78 13.88 10.55
C TYR A 55 -3.28 13.62 11.97
N GLY A 56 -2.85 12.50 12.54
CA GLY A 56 -3.18 12.08 13.90
C GLY A 56 -4.40 11.19 14.02
N LEU A 57 -5.05 10.82 12.91
CA LEU A 57 -6.15 9.86 12.90
C LEU A 57 -5.65 8.46 12.55
N ALA A 58 -6.20 7.45 13.21
CA ALA A 58 -6.09 6.05 12.81
C ALA A 58 -7.04 5.72 11.66
N PHE A 59 -6.86 4.59 10.99
CA PHE A 59 -7.63 4.26 9.78
C PHE A 59 -9.13 4.13 10.01
N ASP A 60 -9.55 3.59 11.15
CA ASP A 60 -10.95 3.47 11.57
C ASP A 60 -11.62 4.81 11.93
N GLU A 61 -10.82 5.88 12.09
CA GLU A 61 -11.31 7.24 12.36
C GLU A 61 -11.45 8.08 11.08
N VAL A 62 -11.01 7.56 9.92
CA VAL A 62 -11.00 8.33 8.66
C VAL A 62 -12.36 8.28 7.98
N ASP A 63 -13.05 9.41 7.99
CA ASP A 63 -14.28 9.65 7.24
C ASP A 63 -14.09 10.73 6.15
N LYS A 64 -15.18 11.08 5.48
CA LYS A 64 -15.17 12.13 4.43
C LYS A 64 -14.70 13.51 4.93
N HIS A 65 -14.82 13.80 6.23
CA HIS A 65 -14.38 15.06 6.82
C HIS A 65 -12.90 15.06 7.17
N ALA A 66 -12.28 13.88 7.19
CA ALA A 66 -10.85 13.70 7.39
C ALA A 66 -10.04 13.75 6.08
N VAL A 67 -10.69 13.72 4.91
CA VAL A 67 -9.98 13.82 3.61
C VAL A 67 -9.31 15.18 3.48
N ARG A 68 -8.06 15.17 3.05
CA ARG A 68 -7.25 16.36 2.77
C ARG A 68 -6.67 16.29 1.37
N LEU A 69 -6.66 17.44 0.70
CA LEU A 69 -5.91 17.61 -0.55
C LEU A 69 -4.59 18.28 -0.20
N THR A 70 -3.49 17.74 -0.70
CA THR A 70 -2.16 18.36 -0.57
C THR A 70 -1.46 18.38 -1.92
N ASP A 71 -0.58 19.36 -2.12
CA ASP A 71 0.29 19.41 -3.28
C ASP A 71 1.63 18.67 -3.04
N PHE A 72 2.42 18.54 -4.08
CA PHE A 72 3.75 17.91 -3.97
C PHE A 72 4.76 18.74 -3.17
N ASP A 73 4.46 19.98 -2.82
CA ASP A 73 5.28 20.79 -1.92
C ASP A 73 4.92 20.59 -0.44
N LEU A 74 3.86 19.79 -0.15
CA LEU A 74 3.39 19.45 1.19
C LEU A 74 3.13 20.66 2.10
N ARG A 75 2.56 21.73 1.56
CA ARG A 75 2.27 22.96 2.33
C ARG A 75 1.30 22.71 3.49
N GLU A 76 0.40 21.77 3.32
CA GLU A 76 -0.58 21.34 4.32
C GLU A 76 0.10 20.55 5.46
N ALA A 77 1.21 19.83 5.18
CA ALA A 77 2.01 19.18 6.22
C ALA A 77 2.67 20.19 7.15
N ALA A 78 3.18 21.29 6.60
CA ALA A 78 3.75 22.38 7.40
C ALA A 78 2.72 23.04 8.33
N GLN A 79 1.42 22.91 8.02
CA GLN A 79 0.31 23.38 8.83
C GLN A 79 -0.27 22.31 9.78
N GLY A 80 0.32 21.10 9.81
CA GLY A 80 -0.14 19.97 10.61
C GLY A 80 -1.45 19.32 10.11
N GLN A 81 -1.85 19.56 8.86
CA GLN A 81 -3.10 19.01 8.31
C GLN A 81 -2.92 17.59 7.79
N VAL A 82 -1.76 17.27 7.21
CA VAL A 82 -1.36 15.94 6.77
C VAL A 82 -0.02 15.54 7.40
N SER A 83 0.30 14.26 7.41
CA SER A 83 1.55 13.77 7.97
C SER A 83 2.77 14.30 7.19
N PRO A 84 3.83 14.77 7.86
CA PRO A 84 5.09 15.12 7.22
C PRO A 84 5.75 13.91 6.54
N SER A 85 5.46 12.70 6.99
CA SER A 85 5.95 11.47 6.34
C SER A 85 5.44 11.28 4.92
N LEU A 86 4.43 12.02 4.48
CA LEU A 86 4.02 12.02 3.06
C LEU A 86 5.14 12.48 2.12
N ALA A 87 6.24 13.05 2.62
CA ALA A 87 7.40 13.42 1.81
C ALA A 87 7.95 12.23 1.00
N PHE A 88 7.99 11.02 1.56
CA PHE A 88 8.42 9.85 0.80
C PHE A 88 7.38 9.39 -0.25
N HIS A 89 6.08 9.60 0.00
CA HIS A 89 5.04 9.35 -1.01
C HIS A 89 5.23 10.27 -2.21
N ILE A 90 5.50 11.54 -1.96
CA ILE A 90 5.73 12.53 -3.02
C ILE A 90 6.98 12.16 -3.85
N ALA A 91 8.07 11.75 -3.21
CA ALA A 91 9.26 11.29 -3.92
C ALA A 91 8.97 10.08 -4.82
N LEU A 92 8.17 9.11 -4.34
CA LEU A 92 7.71 7.97 -5.15
C LEU A 92 6.83 8.43 -6.33
N TYR A 93 5.89 9.34 -6.10
CA TYR A 93 5.05 9.88 -7.18
C TYR A 93 5.85 10.63 -8.23
N ARG A 94 6.89 11.39 -7.83
CA ARG A 94 7.78 12.09 -8.76
C ARG A 94 8.61 11.11 -9.58
N ALA A 95 9.13 10.05 -8.95
CA ALA A 95 9.96 9.04 -9.62
C ALA A 95 9.15 8.10 -10.53
N ARG A 96 7.87 7.86 -10.20
CA ARG A 96 6.98 6.88 -10.84
C ARG A 96 5.64 7.52 -11.21
N PRO A 97 5.53 8.15 -12.39
CA PRO A 97 4.28 8.78 -12.85
C PRO A 97 3.11 7.80 -13.03
N ASP A 98 3.39 6.52 -13.19
CA ASP A 98 2.41 5.44 -13.29
C ASP A 98 1.73 5.10 -11.95
N ILE A 99 2.30 5.52 -10.82
CA ILE A 99 1.70 5.31 -9.50
C ILE A 99 0.53 6.28 -9.31
N GLY A 100 -0.66 5.72 -9.10
CA GLY A 100 -1.88 6.46 -8.76
C GLY A 100 -2.24 6.43 -7.27
N ALA A 101 -1.72 5.44 -6.51
CA ALA A 101 -1.92 5.37 -5.06
C ALA A 101 -0.77 4.66 -4.34
N ILE A 102 -0.58 5.01 -3.07
CA ILE A 102 0.45 4.46 -2.19
C ILE A 102 -0.19 4.15 -0.82
N VAL A 103 0.04 2.92 -0.35
CA VAL A 103 -0.28 2.44 0.99
C VAL A 103 1.03 2.27 1.77
N HIS A 104 1.08 2.74 3.01
CA HIS A 104 2.16 2.47 3.95
C HIS A 104 1.55 2.03 5.28
N THR A 105 1.85 0.81 5.70
CA THR A 105 1.28 0.20 6.91
C THR A 105 2.29 -0.66 7.65
N HIS A 106 1.99 -0.94 8.93
CA HIS A 106 2.87 -1.62 9.87
C HIS A 106 2.20 -2.87 10.50
N PRO A 107 1.63 -3.81 9.72
CA PRO A 107 1.00 -4.98 10.31
C PRO A 107 2.03 -5.88 11.00
N ASP A 108 1.71 -6.37 12.19
CA ASP A 108 2.60 -7.17 13.04
C ASP A 108 3.24 -8.35 12.31
N GLN A 109 2.46 -9.03 11.46
CA GLN A 109 2.94 -10.19 10.71
C GLN A 109 3.98 -9.80 9.65
N VAL A 110 3.85 -8.63 9.03
CA VAL A 110 4.82 -8.12 8.07
C VAL A 110 6.10 -7.69 8.78
N ILE A 111 5.97 -7.02 9.93
CA ILE A 111 7.12 -6.66 10.77
C ILE A 111 7.86 -7.92 11.21
N ALA A 112 7.15 -8.91 11.76
CA ALA A 112 7.73 -10.19 12.20
C ALA A 112 8.40 -10.93 11.04
N PHE A 113 7.76 -10.97 9.86
CA PHE A 113 8.31 -11.57 8.65
C PHE A 113 9.62 -10.91 8.24
N SER A 114 9.68 -9.58 8.24
CA SER A 114 10.89 -8.82 7.90
C SER A 114 12.00 -9.00 8.94
N ALA A 115 11.64 -9.05 10.23
CA ALA A 115 12.57 -9.28 11.34
C ALA A 115 13.19 -10.69 11.31
N ALA A 116 12.43 -11.67 10.83
CA ALA A 116 12.91 -13.04 10.60
C ALA A 116 13.75 -13.20 9.32
N ASN A 117 14.09 -12.11 8.62
CA ASN A 117 14.71 -12.12 7.29
C ASN A 117 13.92 -12.95 6.26
N GLY A 118 12.60 -12.95 6.38
CA GLY A 118 11.71 -13.68 5.48
C GLY A 118 11.91 -13.25 4.03
N GLN A 119 12.10 -14.21 3.13
CA GLN A 119 12.11 -13.96 1.68
C GLN A 119 10.72 -14.24 1.15
N PHE A 120 10.12 -13.25 0.48
CA PHE A 120 8.79 -13.41 -0.07
C PHE A 120 8.77 -14.55 -1.08
N THR A 121 7.89 -15.49 -0.85
CA THR A 121 7.59 -16.63 -1.72
C THR A 121 6.08 -16.72 -1.83
N PRO A 122 5.47 -16.69 -3.03
CA PRO A 122 4.05 -16.93 -3.16
C PRO A 122 3.69 -18.33 -2.63
N VAL A 123 2.90 -18.40 -1.55
CA VAL A 123 2.52 -19.68 -0.90
C VAL A 123 1.04 -20.02 -1.10
N PHE A 124 0.29 -19.18 -1.80
CA PHE A 124 -1.08 -19.43 -2.24
C PHE A 124 -1.36 -18.74 -3.58
N GLN A 125 -2.34 -19.24 -4.31
CA GLN A 125 -2.56 -18.85 -5.71
C GLN A 125 -2.70 -17.34 -5.94
N SER A 126 -3.46 -16.65 -5.09
CA SER A 126 -3.63 -15.20 -5.26
C SER A 126 -2.33 -14.40 -5.05
N ALA A 127 -1.36 -14.94 -4.30
CA ALA A 127 -0.07 -14.28 -4.11
C ALA A 127 0.80 -14.27 -5.38
N LEU A 128 0.45 -15.06 -6.38
CA LEU A 128 1.11 -15.03 -7.70
C LEU A 128 0.99 -13.66 -8.39
N MET A 129 -0.02 -12.84 -8.02
CA MET A 129 -0.10 -11.46 -8.52
C MET A 129 1.13 -10.63 -8.12
N LEU A 130 1.82 -11.00 -7.05
CA LEU A 130 3.02 -10.32 -6.54
C LEU A 130 4.32 -11.02 -6.94
N HIS A 131 4.28 -11.94 -7.90
CA HIS A 131 5.49 -12.56 -8.44
C HIS A 131 6.42 -11.48 -9.01
N ASP A 132 7.70 -11.49 -8.62
CA ASP A 132 8.71 -10.46 -8.93
C ASP A 132 8.31 -9.01 -8.58
N GLN A 133 7.26 -8.84 -7.77
CA GLN A 133 6.76 -7.52 -7.39
C GLN A 133 7.19 -7.08 -5.98
N VAL A 134 7.97 -7.90 -5.26
CA VAL A 134 8.38 -7.63 -3.88
C VAL A 134 9.87 -7.40 -3.78
N VAL A 135 10.26 -6.27 -3.21
CA VAL A 135 11.66 -5.90 -2.93
C VAL A 135 11.83 -5.68 -1.44
N HIS A 136 13.00 -6.03 -0.91
CA HIS A 136 13.35 -5.82 0.49
C HIS A 136 14.29 -4.62 0.63
N TYR A 137 13.90 -3.64 1.43
CA TYR A 137 14.77 -2.58 1.90
C TYR A 137 15.36 -3.01 3.24
N LYS A 138 16.66 -3.30 3.25
CA LYS A 138 17.35 -3.91 4.41
C LYS A 138 18.02 -2.92 5.33
N ASP A 139 18.14 -1.65 4.90
CA ASP A 139 18.74 -0.59 5.69
C ASP A 139 17.70 0.01 6.67
N TYR A 140 18.19 0.70 7.69
CA TYR A 140 17.37 1.49 8.60
C TYR A 140 17.91 2.92 8.62
N ASP A 141 17.17 3.83 8.02
CA ASP A 141 17.55 5.25 7.89
C ASP A 141 16.81 6.17 8.88
N GLY A 142 16.20 5.61 9.93
CA GLY A 142 15.46 6.38 10.94
C GLY A 142 14.00 6.61 10.55
N ILE A 143 13.41 7.71 11.08
CA ILE A 143 12.02 8.08 10.80
C ILE A 143 11.88 8.57 9.37
N VAL A 144 10.83 8.12 8.69
CA VAL A 144 10.62 8.34 7.25
C VAL A 144 9.90 9.68 7.03
N GLU A 145 10.63 10.79 7.13
CA GLU A 145 10.08 12.15 6.99
C GLU A 145 10.80 13.00 5.94
N SER A 146 11.70 12.40 5.14
CA SER A 146 12.49 13.16 4.18
C SER A 146 12.26 12.70 2.74
N GLU A 147 12.30 13.65 1.81
CA GLU A 147 12.25 13.38 0.37
C GLU A 147 13.46 12.54 -0.08
N SER A 148 14.64 12.78 0.49
CA SER A 148 15.86 12.01 0.16
C SER A 148 15.74 10.53 0.51
N LEU A 149 15.03 10.18 1.59
CA LEU A 149 14.73 8.80 1.91
C LEU A 149 13.68 8.22 0.95
N GLY A 150 12.69 9.00 0.57
CA GLY A 150 11.73 8.62 -0.47
C GLY A 150 12.40 8.33 -1.82
N GLU A 151 13.42 9.09 -2.20
CA GLU A 151 14.22 8.81 -3.39
C GLU A 151 15.00 7.49 -3.28
N LYS A 152 15.53 7.15 -2.09
CA LYS A 152 16.13 5.84 -1.86
C LYS A 152 15.10 4.72 -2.02
N PHE A 153 13.91 4.89 -1.47
CA PHE A 153 12.81 3.93 -1.62
C PHE A 153 12.41 3.76 -3.09
N ALA A 154 12.29 4.85 -3.84
CA ALA A 154 11.96 4.82 -5.26
C ALA A 154 13.02 4.03 -6.06
N ARG A 155 14.31 4.26 -5.80
CA ARG A 155 15.39 3.50 -6.45
C ARG A 155 15.36 2.01 -6.13
N HIS A 156 15.06 1.63 -4.86
CA HIS A 156 14.98 0.22 -4.46
C HIS A 156 13.72 -0.46 -5.00
N LEU A 157 12.60 0.24 -4.98
CA LEU A 157 11.33 -0.28 -5.51
C LEU A 157 11.44 -0.54 -7.02
N GLY A 158 12.13 0.34 -7.76
CA GLY A 158 12.22 0.24 -9.22
C GLY A 158 10.83 0.26 -9.85
N ASP A 159 10.52 -0.72 -10.68
CA ASP A 159 9.22 -0.92 -11.35
C ASP A 159 8.24 -1.81 -10.56
N ARG A 160 8.64 -2.27 -9.38
CA ARG A 160 7.88 -3.21 -8.57
C ARG A 160 6.78 -2.53 -7.75
N GLN A 161 5.96 -3.35 -7.07
CA GLN A 161 4.76 -2.89 -6.34
C GLN A 161 4.93 -2.84 -4.84
N ILE A 162 5.74 -3.73 -4.24
CA ILE A 162 5.88 -3.84 -2.79
C ILE A 162 7.32 -3.59 -2.38
N LEU A 163 7.51 -2.67 -1.44
CA LEU A 163 8.76 -2.49 -0.72
C LEU A 163 8.57 -2.95 0.73
N LEU A 164 9.19 -4.07 1.10
CA LEU A 164 9.22 -4.55 2.47
C LEU A 164 10.35 -3.84 3.21
N LEU A 165 9.99 -3.08 4.24
CA LEU A 165 10.93 -2.34 5.07
C LEU A 165 11.33 -3.19 6.28
N LYS A 166 12.63 -3.40 6.48
CA LYS A 166 13.14 -4.22 7.58
C LYS A 166 12.72 -3.65 8.95
N ASN A 167 12.11 -4.52 9.79
CA ASN A 167 11.63 -4.20 11.14
C ASN A 167 10.67 -2.99 11.20
N HIS A 168 9.94 -2.73 10.10
CA HIS A 168 9.12 -1.53 10.01
C HIS A 168 7.72 -1.85 9.49
N GLY A 169 7.61 -2.26 8.24
CA GLY A 169 6.32 -2.48 7.60
C GLY A 169 6.44 -2.61 6.10
N LEU A 170 5.44 -2.17 5.38
CA LEU A 170 5.43 -2.22 3.91
C LEU A 170 5.07 -0.87 3.28
N ILE A 171 5.53 -0.69 2.05
CA ILE A 171 4.99 0.29 1.10
C ILE A 171 4.42 -0.51 -0.07
N SER A 172 3.15 -0.28 -0.39
CA SER A 172 2.49 -0.87 -1.56
C SER A 172 2.08 0.25 -2.52
N VAL A 173 2.42 0.10 -3.80
CA VAL A 173 2.07 1.07 -4.82
C VAL A 173 1.19 0.43 -5.90
N GLY A 174 0.35 1.25 -6.53
CA GLY A 174 -0.50 0.80 -7.63
C GLY A 174 -0.97 1.94 -8.50
N ARG A 175 -1.43 1.64 -9.71
CA ARG A 175 -2.00 2.64 -10.64
C ARG A 175 -3.32 3.26 -10.15
N SER A 176 -3.94 2.69 -9.12
CA SER A 176 -5.12 3.21 -8.43
C SER A 176 -5.15 2.75 -6.98
N VAL A 177 -6.04 3.33 -6.16
CA VAL A 177 -6.30 2.89 -4.78
C VAL A 177 -6.58 1.39 -4.72
N ARG A 178 -7.44 0.88 -5.62
CA ARG A 178 -7.80 -0.54 -5.68
C ARG A 178 -6.59 -1.45 -5.85
N HIS A 179 -5.68 -1.09 -6.76
CA HIS A 179 -4.46 -1.86 -7.00
C HIS A 179 -3.51 -1.85 -5.81
N ALA A 180 -3.25 -0.66 -5.23
CA ALA A 180 -2.34 -0.54 -4.10
C ALA A 180 -2.87 -1.28 -2.86
N VAL A 181 -4.15 -1.14 -2.54
CA VAL A 181 -4.78 -1.78 -1.37
C VAL A 181 -4.89 -3.30 -1.58
N CYS A 182 -5.33 -3.77 -2.76
CA CYS A 182 -5.38 -5.21 -3.03
C CYS A 182 -3.99 -5.87 -2.93
N ALA A 183 -2.95 -5.20 -3.44
CA ALA A 183 -1.58 -5.70 -3.33
C ALA A 183 -1.10 -5.75 -1.86
N ALA A 184 -1.40 -4.72 -1.05
CA ALA A 184 -1.08 -4.69 0.38
C ALA A 184 -1.76 -5.84 1.14
N VAL A 185 -3.06 -6.05 0.92
CA VAL A 185 -3.85 -7.13 1.56
C VAL A 185 -3.28 -8.50 1.18
N ILE A 186 -2.99 -8.75 -0.09
CA ILE A 186 -2.43 -10.03 -0.55
C ILE A 186 -1.02 -10.25 0.00
N PHE A 187 -0.20 -9.21 0.04
CA PHE A 187 1.14 -9.28 0.63
C PHE A 187 1.09 -9.64 2.12
N HIS A 188 0.24 -8.93 2.88
CA HIS A 188 0.04 -9.22 4.31
C HIS A 188 -0.47 -10.66 4.53
N GLN A 189 -1.48 -11.09 3.77
CA GLN A 189 -1.99 -12.46 3.84
C GLN A 189 -0.90 -13.49 3.54
N ASN A 190 -0.06 -13.25 2.53
CA ASN A 190 1.05 -14.15 2.21
C ASN A 190 2.08 -14.22 3.33
N CYS A 191 2.48 -13.08 3.91
CA CYS A 191 3.40 -13.05 5.05
C CYS A 191 2.85 -13.89 6.21
N ARG A 192 1.57 -13.74 6.55
CA ARG A 192 0.91 -14.50 7.60
C ARG A 192 0.95 -16.02 7.32
N ILE A 193 0.55 -16.45 6.12
CA ILE A 193 0.55 -17.87 5.75
C ILE A 193 1.98 -18.42 5.71
N GLN A 194 2.91 -17.66 5.13
CA GLN A 194 4.31 -18.08 5.03
C GLN A 194 4.96 -18.23 6.41
N MET A 195 4.68 -17.32 7.36
CA MET A 195 5.13 -17.42 8.75
C MET A 195 4.58 -18.66 9.45
N GLU A 196 3.32 -19.03 9.23
CA GLU A 196 2.75 -20.28 9.76
C GLU A 196 3.41 -21.52 9.12
N ALA A 197 3.67 -21.51 7.82
CA ALA A 197 4.40 -22.57 7.14
C ALA A 197 5.84 -22.73 7.68
N MET A 198 6.53 -21.61 7.97
CA MET A 198 7.87 -21.63 8.58
C MET A 198 7.88 -22.28 9.96
N LYS A 199 6.83 -22.16 10.76
CA LYS A 199 6.69 -22.86 12.05
C LYS A 199 6.52 -24.36 11.88
N ALA A 200 5.87 -24.79 10.79
CA ALA A 200 5.64 -26.21 10.49
C ALA A 200 6.85 -26.90 9.82
N GLY A 201 7.81 -26.13 9.29
CA GLY A 201 9.00 -26.65 8.62
C GLY A 201 9.51 -25.75 7.50
N SER A 202 9.87 -26.32 6.37
CA SER A 202 10.34 -25.57 5.21
C SER A 202 9.17 -24.98 4.40
N VAL A 203 9.33 -23.76 3.94
CA VAL A 203 8.39 -23.13 3.01
C VAL A 203 8.63 -23.67 1.60
N GLN A 204 7.55 -24.08 0.95
CA GLN A 204 7.57 -24.44 -0.46
C GLN A 204 6.61 -23.50 -1.19
N GLY A 205 7.13 -22.74 -2.17
CA GLY A 205 6.35 -21.94 -3.09
C GLY A 205 5.85 -22.76 -4.28
N PHE A 206 5.26 -22.09 -5.25
CA PHE A 206 4.96 -22.70 -6.54
C PHE A 206 6.25 -23.05 -7.28
N SER A 207 6.23 -24.12 -8.05
CA SER A 207 7.39 -24.54 -8.86
C SER A 207 7.64 -23.53 -9.96
N GLU A 208 8.89 -23.07 -10.04
CA GLU A 208 9.40 -22.27 -11.16
C GLU A 208 10.17 -23.16 -12.15
N ALA A 209 9.94 -24.48 -12.13
CA ALA A 209 10.50 -25.39 -13.13
C ALA A 209 10.09 -24.94 -14.54
N ALA A 210 10.98 -25.13 -15.52
CA ALA A 210 10.76 -24.63 -16.89
C ALA A 210 9.42 -25.06 -17.50
N ASP A 211 8.95 -26.26 -17.17
CA ASP A 211 7.68 -26.81 -17.67
C ASP A 211 6.44 -26.14 -17.03
N ASP A 212 6.58 -25.51 -15.86
CA ASP A 212 5.49 -24.84 -15.13
C ASP A 212 5.53 -23.32 -15.27
N LEU A 213 6.63 -22.74 -15.75
CA LEU A 213 6.87 -21.30 -15.78
C LEU A 213 5.80 -20.56 -16.58
N ASP A 214 5.41 -21.07 -17.74
CA ASP A 214 4.38 -20.42 -18.58
C ASP A 214 3.02 -20.40 -17.86
N THR A 215 2.64 -21.48 -17.22
CA THR A 215 1.39 -21.56 -16.43
C THR A 215 1.43 -20.59 -15.25
N PHE A 216 2.56 -20.49 -14.60
CA PHE A 216 2.79 -19.58 -13.50
C PHE A 216 2.69 -18.10 -13.92
N LEU A 217 3.36 -17.72 -15.02
CA LEU A 217 3.32 -16.36 -15.56
C LEU A 217 1.92 -15.99 -16.08
N GLN A 218 1.21 -16.94 -16.71
CA GLN A 218 -0.18 -16.74 -17.13
C GLN A 218 -1.10 -16.51 -15.91
N ALA A 219 -0.94 -17.27 -14.83
CA ALA A 219 -1.70 -17.07 -13.60
C ALA A 219 -1.42 -15.70 -12.97
N SER A 220 -0.15 -15.28 -12.92
CA SER A 220 0.22 -13.96 -12.45
C SER A 220 -0.41 -12.85 -13.30
N ALA A 221 -0.30 -12.94 -14.61
CA ALA A 221 -0.89 -11.97 -15.55
C ALA A 221 -2.43 -11.92 -15.41
N PHE A 222 -3.11 -13.06 -15.28
CA PHE A 222 -4.55 -13.12 -15.07
C PHE A 222 -4.98 -12.42 -13.78
N LEU A 223 -4.28 -12.67 -12.66
CA LEU A 223 -4.61 -12.09 -11.36
C LEU A 223 -4.42 -10.56 -11.29
N ASN A 224 -3.63 -10.00 -12.21
CA ASN A 224 -3.37 -8.56 -12.33
C ASN A 224 -4.29 -7.85 -13.36
N GLN A 225 -5.24 -8.55 -13.98
CA GLN A 225 -6.21 -7.92 -14.88
C GLN A 225 -7.17 -7.03 -14.08
N ASP A 226 -7.56 -5.89 -14.68
CA ASP A 226 -8.41 -4.89 -14.01
C ASP A 226 -9.70 -5.48 -13.46
N HIS A 227 -10.40 -6.30 -14.25
CA HIS A 227 -11.66 -6.90 -13.81
C HIS A 227 -11.48 -7.87 -12.62
N ILE A 228 -10.33 -8.53 -12.49
CA ILE A 228 -10.03 -9.40 -11.33
C ILE A 228 -9.75 -8.53 -10.09
N ILE A 229 -9.00 -7.44 -10.26
CA ILE A 229 -8.77 -6.46 -9.18
C ILE A 229 -10.09 -5.85 -8.73
N ASP A 230 -10.96 -5.44 -9.66
CA ASP A 230 -12.28 -4.88 -9.35
C ASP A 230 -13.18 -5.87 -8.59
N MET A 231 -13.24 -7.13 -9.03
CA MET A 231 -14.01 -8.16 -8.30
C MET A 231 -13.47 -8.39 -6.89
N ARG A 232 -12.16 -8.40 -6.72
CA ARG A 232 -11.51 -8.52 -5.41
C ARG A 232 -11.81 -7.30 -4.54
N TRP A 233 -11.66 -6.11 -5.10
CA TRP A 233 -12.00 -4.87 -4.43
C TRP A 233 -13.43 -4.86 -3.93
N ASP A 234 -14.39 -5.17 -4.78
CA ASP A 234 -15.81 -5.22 -4.43
C ASP A 234 -16.09 -6.24 -3.30
N GLN A 235 -15.38 -7.36 -3.30
CA GLN A 235 -15.48 -8.35 -2.22
C GLN A 235 -14.90 -7.80 -0.91
N LEU A 236 -13.76 -7.12 -0.95
CA LEU A 236 -13.14 -6.51 0.23
C LEU A 236 -14.02 -5.38 0.80
N VAL A 237 -14.59 -4.53 -0.07
CA VAL A 237 -15.53 -3.47 0.34
C VAL A 237 -16.76 -4.06 1.04
N ARG A 238 -17.41 -5.07 0.45
CA ARG A 238 -18.57 -5.71 1.10
C ARG A 238 -18.23 -6.31 2.46
N ARG A 239 -17.03 -6.80 2.63
CA ARG A 239 -16.56 -7.36 3.89
C ARG A 239 -16.23 -6.28 4.91
N ALA A 240 -15.62 -5.17 4.48
CA ALA A 240 -15.21 -4.08 5.37
C ALA A 240 -16.38 -3.21 5.85
N LEU A 241 -17.49 -3.20 5.09
CA LEU A 241 -18.68 -2.41 5.42
C LEU A 241 -19.85 -3.24 5.98
N ALA A 242 -19.65 -4.54 6.23
CA ALA A 242 -20.63 -5.44 6.85
C ALA A 242 -20.58 -5.36 8.38
#